data_9b7606884db12ed1e35387adcf6c7337
#
_entry.id   9b7606884db12ed1e35387adcf6c7337
#
_cell.length_a   1.000
_cell.length_b   1.000
_cell.length_c   1.000
_cell.angle_alpha   90.00
_cell.angle_beta   90.00
_cell.angle_gamma   90.00
#
_symmetry.space_group_name_H-M   'P 1'
#
loop_
_entity.id
_entity.type
_entity.pdbx_description
1 polymer ?
#
loop_
_entity_poly.entity_id
_entity_poly.type
_entity_poly.pdbx_seq_one_letter_code
_entity_poly.pdbx_strand_id
1 'polypeptide(L)'
;ERKGEIMMRPLEGLRVLDLTQAYSGPFCTMNLADHGAEVIKIETPCAGDQTRGWGPMENGFSGYYAYVNRNKKGMTLNLKTEEGKQIFTELLKTADVVCGNYKVGVLGRLGFPYQKM
;
A
#
# COMPACT_ATOMS: atom_id res chain seq x y z
N GLU A 1 -25.60 31.07 4.76
CA GLU A 1 -25.28 29.73 5.27
C GLU A 1 -25.14 28.77 4.08
N ARG A 2 -23.92 28.50 3.66
CA ARG A 2 -23.66 27.44 2.70
C ARG A 2 -23.82 26.12 3.46
N LYS A 3 -24.92 25.42 3.26
CA LYS A 3 -25.09 24.03 3.66
C LYS A 3 -23.96 23.23 2.99
N GLY A 4 -23.20 22.46 3.82
CA GLY A 4 -21.97 21.81 3.45
C GLY A 4 -21.98 21.13 2.10
N GLU A 5 -21.28 21.70 1.15
CA GLU A 5 -20.80 21.00 -0.01
C GLU A 5 -19.82 19.94 0.51
N ILE A 6 -20.20 18.67 0.40
CA ILE A 6 -19.28 17.56 0.61
C ILE A 6 -18.25 17.70 -0.51
N MET A 7 -17.08 18.24 -0.17
CA MET A 7 -15.97 18.28 -1.13
C MET A 7 -15.53 16.84 -1.38
N MET A 8 -15.94 16.27 -2.50
CA MET A 8 -15.41 15.00 -2.98
C MET A 8 -13.93 15.18 -3.30
N ARG A 9 -13.09 14.32 -2.73
CA ARG A 9 -11.67 14.29 -3.09
C ARG A 9 -11.51 13.67 -4.47
N PRO A 10 -10.52 14.09 -5.28
CA PRO A 10 -10.39 13.64 -6.68
C PRO A 10 -10.38 12.14 -6.90
N LEU A 11 -9.81 11.37 -5.96
CA LEU A 11 -9.67 9.91 -6.04
C LEU A 11 -10.56 9.17 -5.03
N GLU A 12 -11.58 9.85 -4.50
CA GLU A 12 -12.53 9.21 -3.58
C GLU A 12 -13.25 8.04 -4.28
N GLY A 13 -13.34 6.90 -3.58
CA GLY A 13 -13.94 5.67 -4.10
C GLY A 13 -12.96 4.71 -4.78
N LEU A 14 -11.73 5.15 -5.11
CA LEU A 14 -10.69 4.26 -5.62
C LEU A 14 -9.99 3.50 -4.48
N ARG A 15 -9.76 2.21 -4.67
CA ARG A 15 -8.99 1.37 -3.75
C ARG A 15 -7.68 0.93 -4.39
N VAL A 16 -6.60 1.16 -3.67
CA VAL A 16 -5.23 0.84 -4.08
C VAL A 16 -4.63 -0.18 -3.12
N LEU A 17 -4.13 -1.29 -3.63
CA LEU A 17 -3.29 -2.22 -2.87
C LEU A 17 -1.83 -1.84 -3.10
N ASP A 18 -1.16 -1.49 -2.02
CA ASP A 18 0.22 -0.99 -2.03
C ASP A 18 1.17 -2.05 -1.50
N LEU A 19 1.91 -2.68 -2.41
CA LEU A 19 2.97 -3.66 -2.13
C LEU A 19 4.36 -3.02 -2.22
N THR A 20 4.43 -1.69 -2.28
CA THR A 20 5.69 -0.98 -2.51
C THR A 20 6.53 -0.85 -1.25
N GLN A 21 7.83 -0.68 -1.43
CA GLN A 21 8.80 -0.46 -0.36
C GLN A 21 9.75 0.69 -0.70
N ALA A 22 10.45 1.18 0.31
CA ALA A 22 11.42 2.27 0.22
C ALA A 22 10.78 3.62 -0.12
N TYR A 23 11.11 4.23 -1.26
CA TYR A 23 10.73 5.62 -1.54
C TYR A 23 9.76 5.78 -2.70
N SER A 24 10.18 5.47 -3.93
CA SER A 24 9.43 5.86 -5.14
C SER A 24 8.01 5.30 -5.19
N GLY A 25 7.85 4.03 -4.86
CA GLY A 25 6.54 3.40 -4.78
C GLY A 25 5.68 3.97 -3.65
N PRO A 26 6.15 3.98 -2.39
CA PRO A 26 5.40 4.57 -1.28
C PRO A 26 5.09 6.05 -1.48
N PHE A 27 5.97 6.83 -2.09
CA PHE A 27 5.71 8.22 -2.44
C PHE A 27 4.57 8.35 -3.46
N CYS A 28 4.55 7.52 -4.50
CA CYS A 28 3.47 7.47 -5.47
C CYS A 28 2.13 7.14 -4.79
N THR A 29 2.06 6.07 -4.01
CA THR A 29 0.83 5.65 -3.34
C THR A 29 0.40 6.61 -2.23
N MET A 30 1.34 7.31 -1.58
CA MET A 30 1.04 8.42 -0.68
C MET A 30 0.29 9.55 -1.39
N ASN A 31 0.73 9.94 -2.58
CA ASN A 31 0.03 10.96 -3.36
C ASN A 31 -1.40 10.52 -3.71
N LEU A 32 -1.61 9.25 -4.05
CA LEU A 32 -2.96 8.72 -4.27
C LEU A 32 -3.82 8.82 -3.00
N ALA A 33 -3.25 8.46 -1.85
CA ALA A 33 -3.93 8.56 -0.56
C ALA A 33 -4.26 10.01 -0.19
N ASP A 34 -3.33 10.95 -0.39
CA ASP A 34 -3.55 12.38 -0.12
C ASP A 34 -4.69 12.96 -0.97
N HIS A 35 -4.91 12.42 -2.16
CA HIS A 35 -6.01 12.81 -3.06
C HIS A 35 -7.31 12.03 -2.83
N GLY A 36 -7.38 11.19 -1.81
CA GLY A 36 -8.62 10.56 -1.35
C GLY A 36 -8.80 9.09 -1.69
N ALA A 37 -7.86 8.45 -2.39
CA ALA A 37 -7.88 7.01 -2.59
C ALA A 37 -7.77 6.26 -1.26
N GLU A 38 -8.45 5.14 -1.11
CA GLU A 38 -8.22 4.20 -0.03
C GLU A 38 -6.99 3.37 -0.36
N VAL A 39 -5.86 3.68 0.24
CA VAL A 39 -4.61 2.95 0.06
C VAL A 39 -4.40 1.97 1.20
N ILE A 40 -4.29 0.69 0.88
CA ILE A 40 -3.99 -0.38 1.82
C ILE A 40 -2.55 -0.83 1.58
N LYS A 41 -1.64 -0.44 2.47
CA LYS A 41 -0.24 -0.89 2.43
C LYS A 41 -0.13 -2.28 3.01
N ILE A 42 0.39 -3.20 2.22
CA ILE A 42 0.58 -4.60 2.58
C ILE A 42 2.07 -4.85 2.78
N GLU A 43 2.42 -5.27 4.00
CA GLU A 43 3.81 -5.53 4.39
C GLU A 43 3.98 -6.99 4.78
N THR A 44 5.20 -7.52 4.61
CA THR A 44 5.53 -8.86 5.10
C THR A 44 5.56 -8.87 6.63
N PRO A 45 5.06 -9.93 7.29
CA PRO A 45 5.17 -10.07 8.73
C PRO A 45 6.63 -9.96 9.22
N CYS A 46 6.82 -9.41 10.39
CA CYS A 46 8.09 -9.21 11.09
C CYS A 46 9.03 -8.17 10.45
N ALA A 47 9.37 -8.32 9.17
CA ALA A 47 10.32 -7.43 8.50
C ALA A 47 9.69 -6.08 8.12
N GLY A 48 8.48 -6.10 7.55
CA GLY A 48 7.80 -4.90 7.07
C GLY A 48 8.57 -4.20 5.94
N ASP A 49 8.27 -2.91 5.78
CA ASP A 49 9.03 -2.03 4.90
C ASP A 49 10.37 -1.68 5.55
N GLN A 50 11.46 -1.80 4.79
CA GLN A 50 12.81 -1.50 5.27
C GLN A 50 12.95 -0.07 5.82
N THR A 51 12.14 0.88 5.36
CA THR A 51 12.16 2.27 5.84
C THR A 51 11.71 2.41 7.29
N ARG A 52 11.12 1.39 7.90
CA ARG A 52 10.83 1.38 9.34
C ARG A 52 12.08 1.47 10.20
N GLY A 53 13.24 1.08 9.66
CA GLY A 53 14.55 1.21 10.29
C GLY A 53 15.36 2.43 9.83
N TRP A 54 14.84 3.29 8.97
CA TRP A 54 15.56 4.44 8.45
C TRP A 54 15.28 5.70 9.30
N GLY A 55 16.34 6.46 9.56
CA GLY A 55 16.21 7.73 10.29
C GLY A 55 15.57 8.86 9.48
N PRO A 56 15.22 9.95 10.15
CA PRO A 56 15.35 10.17 11.59
C PRO A 56 14.40 9.30 12.43
N MET A 57 14.91 8.83 13.56
CA MET A 57 14.12 8.01 14.50
C MET A 57 13.69 8.85 15.70
N GLU A 58 12.43 8.74 16.08
CA GLU A 58 11.87 9.35 17.29
C GLU A 58 11.00 8.35 18.04
N ASN A 59 11.30 8.10 19.30
CA ASN A 59 10.59 7.13 20.14
C ASN A 59 10.41 5.73 19.47
N GLY A 60 11.41 5.27 18.73
CA GLY A 60 11.37 3.99 18.00
C GLY A 60 10.62 4.01 16.68
N PHE A 61 10.13 5.17 16.24
CA PHE A 61 9.43 5.32 14.96
C PHE A 61 10.29 6.05 13.93
N SER A 62 10.23 5.58 12.69
CA SER A 62 10.88 6.22 11.55
C SER A 62 10.06 7.40 11.04
N GLY A 63 10.61 8.60 11.08
CA GLY A 63 10.02 9.76 10.44
C GLY A 63 9.96 9.61 8.93
N TYR A 64 10.92 8.91 8.35
CA TYR A 64 10.94 8.59 6.93
C TYR A 64 9.73 7.72 6.53
N TYR A 65 9.51 6.62 7.26
CA TYR A 65 8.36 5.75 7.03
C TYR A 65 7.04 6.53 7.16
N ALA A 66 6.90 7.31 8.23
CA ALA A 66 5.70 8.11 8.48
C ALA A 66 5.42 9.11 7.35
N TYR A 67 6.47 9.74 6.83
CA TYR A 67 6.36 10.70 5.73
C TYR A 67 5.75 10.09 4.47
N VAL A 68 6.30 8.97 3.98
CA VAL A 68 5.88 8.37 2.69
C VAL A 68 4.68 7.43 2.82
N ASN A 69 4.20 7.17 4.04
CA ASN A 69 3.07 6.26 4.26
C ASN A 69 1.89 6.90 4.98
N ARG A 70 1.87 8.22 5.08
CA ARG A 70 0.73 8.95 5.64
C ARG A 70 -0.55 8.67 4.86
N ASN A 71 -1.70 8.74 5.54
CA ASN A 71 -3.04 8.52 4.98
C ASN A 71 -3.29 7.10 4.45
N LYS A 72 -2.37 6.16 4.65
CA LYS A 72 -2.56 4.76 4.26
C LYS A 72 -3.11 3.93 5.43
N LYS A 73 -3.93 2.94 5.12
CA LYS A 73 -4.22 1.83 6.02
C LYS A 73 -3.08 0.82 5.92
N GLY A 74 -2.71 0.17 7.02
CA GLY A 74 -1.66 -0.83 7.04
C GLY A 74 -2.19 -2.22 7.39
N MET A 75 -1.66 -3.23 6.74
CA MET A 75 -1.85 -4.63 7.15
C MET A 75 -0.58 -5.44 6.89
N THR A 76 -0.40 -6.51 7.64
CA THR A 76 0.64 -7.50 7.37
C THR A 76 0.04 -8.73 6.71
N LEU A 77 0.71 -9.25 5.67
CA LEU A 77 0.25 -10.42 4.95
C LEU A 77 1.44 -11.20 4.39
N ASN A 78 1.47 -12.51 4.63
CA ASN A 78 2.51 -13.38 4.09
C ASN A 78 2.08 -13.96 2.74
N LEU A 79 2.47 -13.33 1.64
CA LEU A 79 2.15 -13.79 0.28
C LEU A 79 2.87 -15.09 -0.14
N LYS A 80 3.69 -15.68 0.74
CA LYS A 80 4.32 -16.98 0.49
C LYS A 80 3.48 -18.15 0.99
N THR A 81 2.49 -17.90 1.84
CA THR A 81 1.55 -18.92 2.34
C THR A 81 0.29 -18.98 1.48
N GLU A 82 -0.36 -20.13 1.45
CA GLU A 82 -1.61 -20.30 0.69
C GLU A 82 -2.74 -19.43 1.28
N GLU A 83 -2.82 -19.33 2.60
CA GLU A 83 -3.79 -18.45 3.28
C GLU A 83 -3.57 -16.99 2.92
N GLY A 84 -2.30 -16.53 2.93
CA GLY A 84 -1.97 -15.17 2.53
C GLY A 84 -2.30 -14.87 1.08
N LYS A 85 -2.08 -15.82 0.18
CA LYS A 85 -2.48 -15.69 -1.23
C LYS A 85 -3.99 -15.65 -1.41
N GLN A 86 -4.74 -16.45 -0.65
CA GLN A 86 -6.21 -16.43 -0.68
C GLN A 86 -6.74 -15.07 -0.23
N ILE A 87 -6.25 -14.54 0.89
CA ILE A 87 -6.63 -13.22 1.39
C ILE A 87 -6.31 -12.13 0.36
N PHE A 88 -5.12 -12.17 -0.23
CA PHE A 88 -4.73 -11.19 -1.25
C PHE A 88 -5.62 -11.30 -2.50
N THR A 89 -5.98 -12.51 -2.92
CA THR A 89 -6.91 -12.74 -4.04
C THR A 89 -8.28 -12.11 -3.78
N GLU A 90 -8.79 -12.23 -2.55
CA GLU A 90 -10.06 -11.57 -2.19
C GLU A 90 -9.93 -10.03 -2.19
N LEU A 91 -8.81 -9.51 -1.73
CA LEU A 91 -8.54 -8.05 -1.80
C LEU A 91 -8.46 -7.57 -3.24
N LEU A 92 -7.84 -8.33 -4.14
CA LEU A 92 -7.74 -7.99 -5.57
C LEU A 92 -9.11 -7.79 -6.23
N LYS A 93 -10.12 -8.57 -5.85
CA LYS A 93 -11.48 -8.45 -6.40
C LYS A 93 -12.13 -7.09 -6.09
N THR A 94 -11.63 -6.38 -5.11
CA THR A 94 -12.17 -5.09 -4.64
C THR A 94 -11.26 -3.91 -4.96
N ALA A 95 -10.10 -4.17 -5.57
CA ALA A 95 -9.10 -3.16 -5.86
C ALA A 95 -9.22 -2.64 -7.29
N ASP A 96 -9.00 -1.34 -7.45
CA ASP A 96 -8.92 -0.70 -8.76
C ASP A 96 -7.46 -0.65 -9.25
N VAL A 97 -6.51 -0.59 -8.32
CA VAL A 97 -5.08 -0.43 -8.62
C VAL A 97 -4.24 -1.31 -7.70
N VAL A 98 -3.22 -1.93 -8.26
CA VAL A 98 -2.15 -2.61 -7.51
C VAL A 98 -0.83 -1.94 -7.83
N CYS A 99 -0.14 -1.46 -6.80
CA CYS A 99 1.18 -0.87 -6.92
C CYS A 99 2.24 -1.79 -6.32
N GLY A 100 3.30 -2.04 -7.06
CA GLY A 100 4.45 -2.81 -6.59
C GLY A 100 5.74 -2.33 -7.23
N ASN A 101 6.82 -2.33 -6.47
CA ASN A 101 8.17 -2.02 -6.96
C ASN A 101 9.15 -3.17 -6.72
N TYR A 102 8.65 -4.37 -6.74
CA TYR A 102 9.46 -5.58 -6.73
C TYR A 102 10.30 -5.71 -7.99
N LYS A 103 11.41 -6.44 -7.90
CA LYS A 103 12.15 -6.85 -9.09
C LYS A 103 11.24 -7.62 -10.06
N VAL A 104 11.51 -7.48 -11.34
CA VAL A 104 10.76 -8.16 -12.41
C VAL A 104 10.60 -9.66 -12.10
N GLY A 105 9.39 -10.16 -12.25
CA GLY A 105 9.02 -11.56 -12.06
C GLY A 105 8.75 -11.98 -10.60
N VAL A 106 8.97 -11.11 -9.60
CA VAL A 106 8.71 -11.51 -8.19
C VAL A 106 7.24 -11.76 -7.95
N LEU A 107 6.35 -10.87 -8.36
CA LEU A 107 4.90 -11.07 -8.21
C LEU A 107 4.41 -12.31 -8.97
N GLY A 108 4.94 -12.57 -10.14
CA GLY A 108 4.63 -13.79 -10.89
C GLY A 108 5.02 -15.07 -10.15
N ARG A 109 6.20 -15.09 -9.51
CA ARG A 109 6.64 -16.23 -8.66
C ARG A 109 5.80 -16.40 -7.40
N LEU A 110 5.21 -15.32 -6.90
CA LEU A 110 4.27 -15.38 -5.78
C LEU A 110 2.87 -15.86 -6.19
N GLY A 111 2.63 -16.05 -7.50
CA GLY A 111 1.35 -16.52 -8.02
C GLY A 111 0.46 -15.41 -8.60
N PHE A 112 0.95 -14.18 -8.65
CA PHE A 112 0.22 -13.00 -9.11
C PHE A 112 0.88 -12.36 -10.35
N PRO A 113 0.93 -13.07 -11.50
CA PRO A 113 1.37 -12.44 -12.74
C PRO A 113 0.32 -11.43 -13.22
N TYR A 114 0.75 -10.41 -13.94
CA TYR A 114 -0.13 -9.34 -14.43
C TYR A 114 -1.39 -9.84 -15.14
N GLN A 115 -1.26 -10.92 -15.90
CA GLN A 115 -2.39 -11.51 -16.65
C GLN A 115 -3.49 -12.14 -15.78
N LYS A 116 -3.24 -12.29 -14.48
CA LYS A 116 -4.17 -12.89 -13.51
C LYS A 116 -4.70 -11.88 -12.49
N MET A 117 -4.20 -10.67 -12.50
CA MET A 117 -4.65 -9.55 -11.67
C MET A 117 -5.64 -8.67 -12.43
#